data_eb368dfbbed18d62f3ee0e7d1a9503fa
#
_entry.id   eb368dfbbed18d62f3ee0e7d1a9503fa
#
_cell.length_a   1.000
_cell.length_b   1.000
_cell.length_c   1.000
_cell.angle_alpha   90.00
_cell.angle_beta   90.00
_cell.angle_gamma   90.00
#
_symmetry.space_group_name_H-M   'P 1'
#
loop_
_entity.id
_entity.type
_entity.pdbx_description
1 polymer ?
#
loop_
_entity_poly.entity_id
_entity_poly.type
_entity_poly.pdbx_seq_one_letter_code
_entity_poly.pdbx_strand_id
1 'polypeptide(L)'
;MPEKSTLERARKDKEEGKSPSTQAGEFVREEMDHIREGKHGARSTKQAIAIGLSKARRAGVALKPPKKGKTSESTRKSAQRDLAKGRKAKTGAKKKSAARSRATTLALKREPRQAASKSALSRQAKTAARRRKRSGPVSSETRSTRRRSSSAQRRAA
;
A
#
# COMPACT_ATOMS: atom_id res chain seq x y z
N MET A 1 0.48 10.64 -13.33
CA MET A 1 -0.81 9.93 -13.47
C MET A 1 -0.46 8.46 -13.62
N PRO A 2 -1.27 7.51 -13.14
CA PRO A 2 -1.09 6.10 -13.45
C PRO A 2 -1.27 5.86 -14.95
N GLU A 3 -0.60 4.85 -15.48
CA GLU A 3 -0.73 4.44 -16.87
C GLU A 3 -2.11 3.79 -17.11
N LYS A 4 -2.64 3.90 -18.32
CA LYS A 4 -3.94 3.30 -18.68
C LYS A 4 -3.94 1.80 -18.47
N SER A 5 -2.87 1.11 -18.88
CA SER A 5 -2.69 -0.33 -18.71
C SER A 5 -2.74 -0.77 -17.24
N THR A 6 -2.19 0.02 -16.32
CA THR A 6 -2.23 -0.25 -14.87
C THR A 6 -3.65 -0.09 -14.32
N LEU A 7 -4.38 0.94 -14.78
CA LEU A 7 -5.78 1.12 -14.41
C LEU A 7 -6.66 -0.02 -14.90
N GLU A 8 -6.44 -0.50 -16.11
CA GLU A 8 -7.17 -1.63 -16.69
C GLU A 8 -6.91 -2.93 -15.92
N ARG A 9 -5.63 -3.25 -15.62
CA ARG A 9 -5.29 -4.42 -14.80
C ARG A 9 -5.92 -4.34 -13.41
N ALA A 10 -5.84 -3.20 -12.74
CA ALA A 10 -6.46 -3.02 -11.43
C ALA A 10 -7.99 -3.10 -11.48
N ARG A 11 -8.63 -2.67 -12.58
CA ARG A 11 -10.07 -2.83 -12.81
C ARG A 11 -10.41 -4.31 -13.00
N LYS A 12 -9.68 -5.04 -13.85
CA LYS A 12 -9.84 -6.48 -14.05
C LYS A 12 -9.71 -7.25 -12.73
N ASP A 13 -8.68 -6.95 -11.93
CA ASP A 13 -8.52 -7.53 -10.59
C ASP A 13 -9.73 -7.27 -9.68
N LYS A 14 -10.36 -6.10 -9.80
CA LYS A 14 -11.58 -5.77 -9.05
C LYS A 14 -12.78 -6.56 -9.55
N GLU A 15 -12.95 -6.70 -10.86
CA GLU A 15 -14.03 -7.47 -11.50
C GLU A 15 -13.91 -8.96 -11.15
N GLU A 16 -12.69 -9.49 -11.06
CA GLU A 16 -12.38 -10.85 -10.59
C GLU A 16 -12.52 -11.02 -9.05
N GLY A 17 -12.98 -10.01 -8.33
CA GLY A 17 -13.18 -10.08 -6.87
C GLY A 17 -11.90 -10.06 -6.04
N LYS A 18 -10.74 -9.77 -6.64
CA LYS A 18 -9.46 -9.72 -5.92
C LYS A 18 -9.42 -8.62 -4.89
N SER A 19 -8.65 -8.82 -3.84
CA SER A 19 -8.56 -7.88 -2.71
C SER A 19 -8.03 -6.51 -3.14
N PRO A 20 -8.40 -5.42 -2.43
CA PRO A 20 -7.86 -4.08 -2.71
C PRO A 20 -6.32 -4.00 -2.60
N SER A 21 -5.71 -4.87 -1.81
CA SER A 21 -4.25 -4.96 -1.73
C SER A 21 -3.63 -5.53 -3.01
N THR A 22 -4.27 -6.51 -3.65
CA THR A 22 -3.86 -7.06 -4.94
C THR A 22 -3.99 -6.00 -6.03
N GLN A 23 -5.15 -5.36 -6.14
CA GLN A 23 -5.38 -4.25 -7.06
C GLN A 23 -4.33 -3.13 -6.91
N ALA A 24 -3.96 -2.78 -5.67
CA ALA A 24 -2.92 -1.78 -5.40
C ALA A 24 -1.51 -2.26 -5.78
N GLY A 25 -1.29 -3.58 -5.85
CA GLY A 25 -0.05 -4.20 -6.30
C GLY A 25 0.33 -3.78 -7.71
N GLU A 26 -0.63 -3.60 -8.62
CA GLU A 26 -0.40 -3.17 -9.99
C GLU A 26 0.24 -1.77 -10.05
N PHE A 27 -0.18 -0.86 -9.18
CA PHE A 27 0.41 0.49 -9.07
C PHE A 27 1.82 0.47 -8.46
N VAL A 28 2.07 -0.43 -7.54
CA VAL A 28 3.42 -0.63 -6.98
C VAL A 28 4.35 -1.20 -8.04
N ARG A 29 3.87 -2.14 -8.86
CA ARG A 29 4.61 -2.70 -9.99
C ARG A 29 4.98 -1.60 -10.99
N GLU A 30 4.00 -0.80 -11.45
CA GLU A 30 4.24 0.36 -12.32
C GLU A 30 5.33 1.28 -11.75
N GLU A 31 5.27 1.57 -10.46
CA GLU A 31 6.25 2.44 -9.81
C GLU A 31 7.66 1.85 -9.83
N MET A 32 7.79 0.54 -9.60
CA MET A 32 9.08 -0.15 -9.70
C MET A 32 9.64 -0.14 -11.12
N ASP A 33 8.78 -0.33 -12.11
CA ASP A 33 9.17 -0.31 -13.52
C ASP A 33 9.59 1.11 -13.94
N HIS A 34 8.88 2.16 -13.54
CA HIS A 34 9.29 3.55 -13.75
C HIS A 34 10.67 3.89 -13.18
N ILE A 35 10.98 3.36 -11.98
CA ILE A 35 12.29 3.56 -11.35
C ILE A 35 13.38 2.80 -12.12
N ARG A 36 13.12 1.56 -12.58
CA ARG A 36 14.06 0.76 -13.37
C ARG A 36 14.35 1.40 -14.72
N GLU A 37 13.33 1.93 -15.37
CA GLU A 37 13.42 2.64 -16.64
C GLU A 37 14.09 4.02 -16.52
N GLY A 38 14.29 4.51 -15.30
CA GLY A 38 14.92 5.80 -15.04
C GLY A 38 14.02 7.02 -15.25
N LYS A 39 12.68 6.82 -15.31
CA LYS A 39 11.72 7.94 -15.34
C LYS A 39 11.86 8.82 -14.10
N HIS A 40 12.17 8.21 -12.95
CA HIS A 40 12.56 8.85 -11.69
C HIS A 40 13.22 7.81 -10.75
N GLY A 41 13.71 8.26 -9.60
CA GLY A 41 14.26 7.38 -8.57
C GLY A 41 13.42 7.36 -7.29
N ALA A 42 13.92 6.67 -6.29
CA ALA A 42 13.39 6.67 -4.93
C ALA A 42 14.52 6.42 -3.93
N ARG A 43 14.51 7.15 -2.80
CA ARG A 43 15.50 6.99 -1.72
C ARG A 43 15.48 5.61 -1.08
N SER A 44 14.37 4.92 -1.11
CA SER A 44 14.22 3.58 -0.56
C SER A 44 13.07 2.81 -1.21
N THR A 45 13.14 1.48 -1.16
CA THR A 45 12.04 0.60 -1.59
C THR A 45 10.72 0.91 -0.86
N LYS A 46 10.80 1.30 0.43
CA LYS A 46 9.61 1.71 1.18
C LYS A 46 8.95 2.96 0.60
N GLN A 47 9.75 3.93 0.16
CA GLN A 47 9.23 5.13 -0.50
C GLN A 47 8.58 4.80 -1.83
N ALA A 48 9.22 3.97 -2.67
CA ALA A 48 8.65 3.53 -3.94
C ALA A 48 7.29 2.83 -3.74
N ILE A 49 7.22 1.88 -2.79
CA ILE A 49 5.96 1.23 -2.42
C ILE A 49 4.91 2.26 -1.95
N ALA A 50 5.30 3.21 -1.10
CA ALA A 50 4.38 4.23 -0.60
C ALA A 50 3.82 5.12 -1.72
N ILE A 51 4.63 5.46 -2.73
CA ILE A 51 4.19 6.21 -3.92
C ILE A 51 3.16 5.39 -4.71
N GLY A 52 3.43 4.11 -4.99
CA GLY A 52 2.50 3.21 -5.68
C GLY A 52 1.16 3.08 -4.93
N LEU A 53 1.18 2.83 -3.61
CA LEU A 53 -0.02 2.75 -2.79
C LEU A 53 -0.81 4.08 -2.73
N SER A 54 -0.11 5.22 -2.78
CA SER A 54 -0.72 6.55 -2.84
C SER A 54 -1.41 6.77 -4.20
N LYS A 55 -0.77 6.35 -5.31
CA LYS A 55 -1.37 6.35 -6.65
C LYS A 55 -2.64 5.49 -6.69
N ALA A 56 -2.59 4.26 -6.16
CA ALA A 56 -3.73 3.34 -6.09
C ALA A 56 -4.93 3.95 -5.36
N ARG A 57 -4.72 4.51 -4.16
CA ARG A 57 -5.80 5.17 -3.40
C ARG A 57 -6.43 6.32 -4.17
N ARG A 58 -5.61 7.16 -4.81
CA ARG A 58 -6.11 8.29 -5.63
C ARG A 58 -6.80 7.86 -6.91
N ALA A 59 -6.48 6.68 -7.43
CA ALA A 59 -7.16 6.05 -8.56
C ALA A 59 -8.50 5.39 -8.17
N GLY A 60 -8.86 5.39 -6.88
CA GLY A 60 -10.15 4.87 -6.40
C GLY A 60 -10.11 3.44 -5.87
N VAL A 61 -8.92 2.81 -5.75
CA VAL A 61 -8.79 1.53 -5.07
C VAL A 61 -9.12 1.70 -3.59
N ALA A 62 -10.04 0.88 -3.06
CA ALA A 62 -10.55 0.96 -1.68
C ALA A 62 -9.53 0.44 -0.63
N LEU A 63 -8.26 0.78 -0.80
CA LEU A 63 -7.18 0.36 0.08
C LEU A 63 -7.22 1.13 1.40
N LYS A 64 -7.63 0.48 2.47
CA LYS A 64 -7.72 1.06 3.82
C LYS A 64 -6.37 1.68 4.26
N PRO A 65 -6.40 2.81 4.99
CA PRO A 65 -5.18 3.37 5.59
C PRO A 65 -4.60 2.41 6.64
N PRO A 66 -3.30 2.52 6.95
CA PRO A 66 -2.68 1.72 8.01
C PRO A 66 -3.37 1.91 9.36
N LYS A 67 -3.42 0.86 10.18
CA LYS A 67 -3.91 0.95 11.56
C LYS A 67 -3.03 1.88 12.40
N LYS A 68 -3.62 2.53 13.40
CA LYS A 68 -2.89 3.36 14.37
C LYS A 68 -1.75 2.54 15.00
N GLY A 69 -0.57 3.15 15.16
CA GLY A 69 0.61 2.49 15.72
C GLY A 69 1.43 1.62 14.75
N LYS A 70 0.93 1.30 13.55
CA LYS A 70 1.71 0.53 12.54
C LYS A 70 2.65 1.39 11.69
N THR A 71 2.36 2.67 11.55
CA THR A 71 3.13 3.66 10.80
C THR A 71 3.08 5.00 11.53
N SER A 72 3.89 5.99 11.10
CA SER A 72 3.77 7.35 11.62
C SER A 72 2.37 7.91 11.37
N GLU A 73 1.90 8.77 12.28
CA GLU A 73 0.59 9.42 12.17
C GLU A 73 0.49 10.27 10.89
N SER A 74 1.60 10.90 10.49
CA SER A 74 1.69 11.65 9.23
C SER A 74 1.41 10.75 8.01
N THR A 75 2.02 9.54 7.96
CA THR A 75 1.77 8.57 6.89
C THR A 75 0.31 8.11 6.89
N ARG A 76 -0.27 7.86 8.06
CA ARG A 76 -1.67 7.46 8.19
C ARG A 76 -2.63 8.54 7.69
N LYS A 77 -2.42 9.80 8.12
CA LYS A 77 -3.20 10.96 7.66
C LYS A 77 -3.07 11.18 6.14
N SER A 78 -1.88 11.00 5.59
CA SER A 78 -1.65 11.08 4.14
C SER A 78 -2.42 10.00 3.39
N ALA A 79 -2.42 8.75 3.88
CA ALA A 79 -3.19 7.66 3.28
C ALA A 79 -4.71 7.91 3.33
N GLN A 80 -5.23 8.48 4.42
CA GLN A 80 -6.63 8.87 4.54
C GLN A 80 -7.01 9.95 3.52
N ARG A 81 -6.16 10.99 3.39
CA ARG A 81 -6.37 12.07 2.39
C ARG A 81 -6.35 11.54 0.96
N ASP A 82 -5.45 10.61 0.64
CA ASP A 82 -5.38 10.03 -0.70
C ASP A 82 -6.60 9.17 -1.01
N LEU A 83 -7.12 8.41 -0.05
CA LEU A 83 -8.35 7.64 -0.18
C LEU A 83 -9.57 8.56 -0.38
N ALA A 84 -9.66 9.64 0.40
CA ALA A 84 -10.73 10.63 0.25
C ALA A 84 -10.68 11.31 -1.13
N LYS A 85 -9.49 11.60 -1.66
CA LYS A 85 -9.32 12.14 -3.02
C LYS A 85 -9.78 11.15 -4.09
N GLY A 86 -9.46 9.87 -3.95
CA GLY A 86 -9.92 8.83 -4.87
C GLY A 86 -11.44 8.70 -4.93
N ARG A 87 -12.11 8.83 -3.78
CA ARG A 87 -13.59 8.85 -3.72
C ARG A 87 -14.20 10.09 -4.40
N LYS A 88 -13.54 11.25 -4.28
CA LYS A 88 -13.99 12.53 -4.87
C LYS A 88 -13.56 12.71 -6.33
N ALA A 89 -12.74 11.83 -6.89
CA ALA A 89 -12.21 11.98 -8.26
C ALA A 89 -13.31 12.00 -9.35
N LYS A 90 -14.53 11.57 -9.04
CA LYS A 90 -15.70 11.70 -9.92
C LYS A 90 -16.26 13.13 -10.00
N THR A 91 -15.86 14.06 -9.13
CA THR A 91 -16.41 15.42 -9.00
C THR A 91 -15.37 16.53 -9.21
N GLY A 92 -14.56 16.45 -10.28
CA GLY A 92 -13.65 17.54 -10.67
C GLY A 92 -12.41 17.70 -9.77
N ALA A 93 -11.29 17.12 -10.16
CA ALA A 93 -10.03 17.29 -9.44
C ALA A 93 -9.49 18.72 -9.65
N LYS A 94 -9.28 19.46 -8.55
CA LYS A 94 -8.51 20.73 -8.59
C LYS A 94 -7.17 20.51 -9.26
N LYS A 95 -6.84 21.31 -10.28
CA LYS A 95 -5.54 21.29 -10.96
C LYS A 95 -4.43 21.48 -9.94
N LYS A 96 -3.42 20.61 -9.97
CA LYS A 96 -2.22 20.77 -9.14
C LYS A 96 -1.43 21.97 -9.63
N SER A 97 -0.80 22.72 -8.69
CA SER A 97 0.16 23.76 -9.08
C SER A 97 1.30 23.16 -9.89
N ALA A 98 1.53 23.70 -11.08
CA ALA A 98 2.59 23.25 -11.99
C ALA A 98 3.98 23.36 -11.33
N ALA A 99 4.24 24.44 -10.58
CA ALA A 99 5.49 24.62 -9.83
C ALA A 99 5.74 23.50 -8.83
N ARG A 100 4.74 23.14 -8.02
CA ARG A 100 4.84 22.04 -7.04
C ARG A 100 5.03 20.69 -7.71
N SER A 101 4.35 20.45 -8.83
CA SER A 101 4.50 19.22 -9.61
C SER A 101 5.92 19.07 -10.16
N ARG A 102 6.47 20.15 -10.76
CA ARG A 102 7.84 20.19 -11.27
C ARG A 102 8.87 19.96 -10.15
N ALA A 103 8.74 20.66 -9.01
CA ALA A 103 9.65 20.51 -7.88
C ALA A 103 9.68 19.05 -7.36
N THR A 104 8.52 18.42 -7.21
CA THR A 104 8.44 17.02 -6.78
C THR A 104 9.09 16.07 -7.80
N THR A 105 8.84 16.28 -9.10
CA THR A 105 9.44 15.46 -10.16
C THR A 105 10.97 15.63 -10.21
N LEU A 106 11.47 16.86 -10.08
CA LEU A 106 12.91 17.11 -10.03
C LEU A 106 13.58 16.48 -8.82
N ALA A 107 12.95 16.56 -7.64
CA ALA A 107 13.42 15.89 -6.42
C ALA A 107 13.51 14.36 -6.62
N LEU A 108 12.47 13.74 -7.18
CA LEU A 108 12.46 12.29 -7.46
C LEU A 108 13.49 11.89 -8.54
N LYS A 109 13.73 12.71 -9.55
CA LYS A 109 14.76 12.43 -10.57
C LYS A 109 16.18 12.41 -10.01
N ARG A 110 16.44 13.13 -8.91
CA ARG A 110 17.74 13.12 -8.21
C ARG A 110 17.95 11.90 -7.32
N GLU A 111 16.88 11.17 -7.01
CA GLU A 111 16.95 9.99 -6.15
C GLU A 111 17.51 8.77 -6.92
N PRO A 112 18.21 7.84 -6.23
CA PRO A 112 18.81 6.67 -6.86
C PRO A 112 17.78 5.66 -7.34
N ARG A 113 18.13 4.88 -8.38
CA ARG A 113 17.30 3.81 -8.95
C ARG A 113 17.43 2.48 -8.20
N GLN A 114 18.40 2.34 -7.32
CA GLN A 114 18.67 1.10 -6.57
C GLN A 114 17.50 0.60 -5.72
N ALA A 115 16.57 1.50 -5.36
CA ALA A 115 15.36 1.17 -4.58
C ALA A 115 14.47 0.10 -5.24
N ALA A 116 14.48 0.01 -6.57
CA ALA A 116 13.72 -0.97 -7.35
C ALA A 116 14.54 -2.20 -7.77
N SER A 117 15.78 -2.35 -7.28
CA SER A 117 16.60 -3.53 -7.57
C SER A 117 16.02 -4.80 -6.93
N LYS A 118 16.26 -5.96 -7.55
CA LYS A 118 15.82 -7.26 -7.02
C LYS A 118 16.35 -7.50 -5.58
N SER A 119 17.59 -7.11 -5.31
CA SER A 119 18.20 -7.24 -3.98
C SER A 119 17.54 -6.34 -2.93
N ALA A 120 17.20 -5.09 -3.27
CA ALA A 120 16.50 -4.17 -2.36
C ALA A 120 15.07 -4.64 -2.05
N LEU A 121 14.34 -5.14 -3.06
CA LEU A 121 13.01 -5.73 -2.90
C LEU A 121 13.05 -6.99 -2.03
N SER A 122 14.02 -7.89 -2.25
CA SER A 122 14.21 -9.09 -1.43
C SER A 122 14.49 -8.73 0.04
N ARG A 123 15.40 -7.79 0.29
CA ARG A 123 15.67 -7.29 1.65
C ARG A 123 14.42 -6.69 2.31
N GLN A 124 13.65 -5.91 1.57
CA GLN A 124 12.40 -5.32 2.07
C GLN A 124 11.38 -6.41 2.41
N ALA A 125 11.21 -7.42 1.56
CA ALA A 125 10.29 -8.53 1.79
C ALA A 125 10.70 -9.36 3.03
N LYS A 126 11.99 -9.70 3.17
CA LYS A 126 12.53 -10.40 4.34
C LYS A 126 12.30 -9.61 5.63
N THR A 127 12.57 -8.29 5.60
CA THR A 127 12.34 -7.42 6.76
C THR A 127 10.86 -7.34 7.13
N ALA A 128 9.98 -7.22 6.15
CA ALA A 128 8.53 -7.20 6.37
C ALA A 128 8.03 -8.54 6.96
N ALA A 129 8.53 -9.67 6.45
CA ALA A 129 8.21 -10.99 6.97
C ALA A 129 8.67 -11.18 8.43
N ARG A 130 9.90 -10.77 8.77
CA ARG A 130 10.42 -10.79 10.17
C ARG A 130 9.54 -9.93 11.10
N ARG A 131 9.13 -8.74 10.65
CA ARG A 131 8.23 -7.88 11.43
C ARG A 131 6.87 -8.53 11.68
N ARG A 132 6.30 -9.21 10.68
CA ARG A 132 5.03 -9.95 10.84
C ARG A 132 5.17 -11.09 11.84
N LYS A 133 6.26 -11.88 11.80
CA LYS A 133 6.53 -12.93 12.79
C LYS A 133 6.65 -12.37 14.20
N ARG A 134 7.33 -11.24 14.40
CA ARG A 134 7.47 -10.58 15.72
C ARG A 134 6.18 -9.95 16.23
N SER A 135 5.30 -9.51 15.35
CA SER A 135 3.96 -8.97 15.69
C SER A 135 2.85 -9.99 15.49
N GLY A 136 3.18 -11.24 15.25
CA GLY A 136 2.26 -12.35 15.04
C GLY A 136 1.61 -12.84 16.33
N PRO A 137 0.54 -13.62 16.24
CA PRO A 137 -0.59 -13.56 17.16
C PRO A 137 -0.26 -14.15 18.54
N VAL A 138 -0.38 -13.34 19.55
CA VAL A 138 -0.66 -13.78 20.95
C VAL A 138 -2.10 -14.34 21.08
N SER A 139 -2.78 -14.70 19.99
CA SER A 139 -4.23 -14.91 20.02
C SER A 139 -4.75 -16.23 19.44
N SER A 140 -3.91 -17.25 19.24
CA SER A 140 -4.44 -18.58 18.89
C SER A 140 -4.65 -19.49 20.12
N GLU A 141 -3.87 -19.34 21.17
CA GLU A 141 -4.03 -20.18 22.37
C GLU A 141 -5.21 -19.78 23.25
N THR A 142 -5.49 -18.50 23.43
CA THR A 142 -6.63 -18.03 24.23
C THR A 142 -7.99 -18.35 23.60
N ARG A 143 -8.05 -18.61 22.29
CA ARG A 143 -9.33 -18.97 21.64
C ARG A 143 -9.67 -20.46 21.79
N SER A 144 -8.66 -21.31 21.95
CA SER A 144 -8.84 -22.76 22.15
C SER A 144 -9.32 -23.07 23.58
N THR A 145 -8.77 -22.39 24.59
CA THR A 145 -9.16 -22.59 25.99
C THR A 145 -10.55 -22.06 26.30
N ARG A 146 -10.97 -20.92 25.70
CA ARG A 146 -12.32 -20.36 25.90
C ARG A 146 -13.42 -21.22 25.26
N ARG A 147 -13.10 -21.98 24.20
CA ARG A 147 -14.07 -22.89 23.56
C ARG A 147 -14.23 -24.20 24.31
N ARG A 148 -13.20 -24.62 25.07
CA ARG A 148 -13.28 -25.82 25.92
C ARG A 148 -14.07 -25.58 27.24
N SER A 149 -13.96 -24.39 27.85
CA SER A 149 -14.71 -24.04 29.05
C SER A 149 -16.22 -23.85 28.80
N SER A 150 -16.62 -23.34 27.63
CA SER A 150 -18.05 -23.18 27.30
C SER A 150 -18.75 -24.48 26.92
N SER A 151 -18.04 -25.52 26.47
CA SER A 151 -18.61 -26.83 26.18
C SER A 151 -18.73 -27.71 27.42
N ALA A 152 -17.92 -27.49 28.46
CA ALA A 152 -18.02 -28.19 29.74
C ALA A 152 -19.21 -27.70 30.55
N GLN A 153 -19.54 -26.41 30.54
CA GLN A 153 -20.70 -25.86 31.23
C GLN A 153 -22.06 -26.21 30.61
N ARG A 154 -22.12 -26.63 29.36
CA ARG A 154 -23.37 -27.08 28.72
C ARG A 154 -23.69 -28.56 28.88
N ARG A 155 -22.80 -29.35 29.51
CA ARG A 155 -23.04 -30.77 29.84
C ARG A 155 -23.41 -31.03 31.31
N ALA A 156 -23.48 -29.99 32.13
CA ALA A 156 -23.80 -30.08 33.55
C ALA A 156 -25.12 -29.37 33.92
N ALA A 157 -25.97 -29.09 32.89
CA ALA A 157 -27.35 -28.62 33.08
C ALA A 157 -28.31 -29.58 32.25
#